data_574d16022621ab6d7e7e1fcb53461a05
#
_entry.id   574d16022621ab6d7e7e1fcb53461a05
#
_cell.length_a   1.000
_cell.length_b   1.000
_cell.length_c   1.000
_cell.angle_alpha   90.00
_cell.angle_beta   90.00
_cell.angle_gamma   90.00
#
_symmetry.space_group_name_H-M   'P 1'
#
loop_
_entity.id
_entity.type
_entity.pdbx_description
1 polymer ?
#
loop_
_entity_poly.entity_id
_entity_poly.type
_entity_poly.pdbx_seq_one_letter_code
_entity_poly.pdbx_strand_id
1 'polypeptide(L)'
;MAKKEETISLIDTFSDFKETKNIDRTTMVSVLEESFRSVIAKMFGTDENYDVIVNPDKGDFEIWRNRVVVEDEELTNENMQISLTEAQKIDASYEVGEEVTDEVIFAKFGRRAILNLRQTLASKILELEKDSLYNKYIDKVGNVVAAEVYQIWKKEILLLDDEGNELLLPKTEQIPADFYRKGETVRAVVARVDNRNNNPKIILSRTSPVFLQRLFEQEVPEIHDGLITIKKIARIPGERAKIAVESYDDRIDPVGACVGVNGSRIHGIVRELRNENIDVINYTSNIQLFIQRALSPAKVSSIVMHEEEKKAEVYLKPEEVSLAIGKGGMNIKLASMLTEYTIDVYRELDENADDEDIYLDEFKDEIDEWVINAIKSIGLDTAKAVLNAPREMLIEKADLEEDTVDDVLNVLSAEFEE
;
A
#
# COMPACT_ATOMS: atom_id res chain seq x y z
N MET A 1 23.29 -1.34 60.76
CA MET A 1 22.92 -0.69 59.51
C MET A 1 21.89 -1.61 58.82
N ALA A 2 20.63 -1.28 58.95
CA ALA A 2 19.57 -2.04 58.32
C ALA A 2 19.63 -1.83 56.79
N LYS A 3 19.80 -2.92 56.01
CA LYS A 3 19.61 -2.91 54.59
C LYS A 3 18.18 -2.46 54.29
N LYS A 4 18.00 -1.30 53.67
CA LYS A 4 16.76 -0.87 53.06
C LYS A 4 16.37 -1.99 52.09
N GLU A 5 15.32 -2.75 52.39
CA GLU A 5 14.68 -3.64 51.46
C GLU A 5 14.19 -2.73 50.30
N GLU A 6 14.67 -2.98 49.10
CA GLU A 6 14.17 -2.36 47.90
C GLU A 6 12.73 -2.88 47.66
N THR A 7 11.78 -2.22 48.31
CA THR A 7 10.38 -2.32 47.94
C THR A 7 10.30 -1.86 46.49
N ILE A 8 9.93 -2.75 45.61
CA ILE A 8 9.64 -2.39 44.21
C ILE A 8 8.49 -1.40 44.28
N SER A 9 8.78 -0.11 44.11
CA SER A 9 7.76 0.90 44.03
C SER A 9 7.08 0.75 42.63
N LEU A 10 5.94 0.10 42.61
CA LEU A 10 5.11 0.02 41.42
C LEU A 10 4.59 1.40 41.01
N ILE A 11 4.52 2.36 41.94
CA ILE A 11 4.07 3.74 41.67
C ILE A 11 4.95 4.41 40.63
N ASP A 12 6.25 4.29 40.73
CA ASP A 12 7.18 4.86 39.76
C ASP A 12 7.00 4.19 38.38
N THR A 13 6.81 2.87 38.38
CA THR A 13 6.51 2.10 37.15
C THR A 13 5.17 2.51 36.57
N PHE A 14 4.13 2.73 37.36
CA PHE A 14 2.82 3.19 36.91
C PHE A 14 2.87 4.59 36.28
N SER A 15 3.59 5.51 36.91
CA SER A 15 3.75 6.89 36.42
C SER A 15 4.49 6.91 35.09
N ASP A 16 5.58 6.19 34.99
CA ASP A 16 6.38 6.09 33.76
C ASP A 16 5.59 5.51 32.59
N PHE A 17 4.77 4.47 32.85
CA PHE A 17 3.97 3.85 31.80
C PHE A 17 2.79 4.72 31.35
N LYS A 18 2.12 5.41 32.26
CA LYS A 18 1.00 6.29 31.92
C LYS A 18 1.45 7.48 31.10
N GLU A 19 2.57 8.11 31.46
CA GLU A 19 3.09 9.29 30.77
C GLU A 19 3.75 8.95 29.43
N THR A 20 4.44 7.80 29.36
CA THR A 20 5.26 7.45 28.19
C THR A 20 4.50 6.66 27.12
N LYS A 21 3.48 5.89 27.48
CA LYS A 21 2.94 4.84 26.61
C LYS A 21 1.43 4.90 26.33
N ASN A 22 0.72 5.85 26.91
CA ASN A 22 -0.73 6.05 26.74
C ASN A 22 -1.59 4.78 26.95
N ILE A 23 -1.13 3.85 27.81
CA ILE A 23 -1.84 2.64 28.21
C ILE A 23 -2.87 3.01 29.26
N ASP A 24 -4.12 2.61 29.06
CA ASP A 24 -5.17 2.88 30.04
C ASP A 24 -4.94 2.10 31.34
N ARG A 25 -5.47 2.65 32.43
CA ARG A 25 -5.26 2.14 33.79
C ARG A 25 -5.78 0.72 33.99
N THR A 26 -6.91 0.41 33.37
CA THR A 26 -7.56 -0.90 33.47
C THR A 26 -6.70 -1.97 32.81
N THR A 27 -6.20 -1.69 31.62
CA THR A 27 -5.29 -2.58 30.89
C THR A 27 -3.99 -2.80 31.66
N MET A 28 -3.44 -1.76 32.30
CA MET A 28 -2.22 -1.89 33.09
C MET A 28 -2.43 -2.81 34.31
N VAL A 29 -3.54 -2.69 35.04
CA VAL A 29 -3.89 -3.56 36.17
C VAL A 29 -3.96 -5.01 35.69
N SER A 30 -4.68 -5.26 34.61
CA SER A 30 -4.84 -6.62 34.04
C SER A 30 -3.48 -7.24 33.65
N VAL A 31 -2.59 -6.46 33.03
CA VAL A 31 -1.23 -6.91 32.64
C VAL A 31 -0.37 -7.23 33.87
N LEU A 32 -0.46 -6.43 34.92
CA LEU A 32 0.25 -6.70 36.16
C LEU A 32 -0.25 -7.97 36.84
N GLU A 33 -1.57 -8.13 36.99
CA GLU A 33 -2.18 -9.34 37.56
C GLU A 33 -1.78 -10.59 36.77
N GLU A 34 -1.87 -10.54 35.44
CA GLU A 34 -1.47 -11.65 34.56
C GLU A 34 0.03 -11.95 34.65
N SER A 35 0.87 -10.91 34.78
CA SER A 35 2.32 -11.07 34.96
C SER A 35 2.68 -11.74 36.26
N PHE A 36 2.02 -11.37 37.38
CA PHE A 36 2.19 -12.05 38.67
C PHE A 36 1.72 -13.50 38.60
N ARG A 37 0.55 -13.77 38.04
CA ARG A 37 0.02 -15.13 37.84
C ARG A 37 0.99 -16.01 37.04
N SER A 38 1.53 -15.47 35.93
CA SER A 38 2.52 -16.16 35.10
C SER A 38 3.79 -16.55 35.87
N VAL A 39 4.27 -15.66 36.75
CA VAL A 39 5.45 -15.96 37.57
C VAL A 39 5.14 -17.00 38.66
N ILE A 40 3.96 -16.91 39.28
CA ILE A 40 3.48 -17.87 40.27
C ILE A 40 3.36 -19.25 39.65
N ALA A 41 2.68 -19.35 38.47
CA ALA A 41 2.54 -20.60 37.73
C ALA A 41 3.89 -21.24 37.37
N LYS A 42 4.86 -20.43 36.96
CA LYS A 42 6.23 -20.93 36.69
C LYS A 42 6.98 -21.43 37.91
N MET A 43 6.68 -20.89 39.08
CA MET A 43 7.36 -21.26 40.33
C MET A 43 6.70 -22.45 41.01
N PHE A 44 5.38 -22.52 41.02
CA PHE A 44 4.59 -23.49 41.79
C PHE A 44 3.85 -24.51 40.92
N GLY A 45 3.92 -24.36 39.58
CA GLY A 45 3.27 -25.26 38.63
C GLY A 45 1.81 -24.91 38.34
N THR A 46 1.17 -24.06 39.17
CA THR A 46 -0.20 -23.58 39.02
C THR A 46 -0.36 -22.21 39.67
N ASP A 47 -1.32 -21.43 39.20
CA ASP A 47 -1.77 -20.15 39.77
C ASP A 47 -3.24 -20.17 40.18
N GLU A 48 -3.92 -21.32 40.02
CA GLU A 48 -5.37 -21.44 40.23
C GLU A 48 -5.80 -21.15 41.69
N ASN A 49 -4.91 -21.42 42.65
CA ASN A 49 -5.17 -21.20 44.06
C ASN A 49 -4.58 -19.86 44.57
N TYR A 50 -4.29 -18.92 43.65
CA TYR A 50 -3.79 -17.60 44.00
C TYR A 50 -4.71 -16.49 43.50
N ASP A 51 -4.98 -15.53 44.38
CA ASP A 51 -5.64 -14.27 44.03
C ASP A 51 -4.62 -13.14 44.06
N VAL A 52 -4.48 -12.46 42.95
CA VAL A 52 -3.59 -11.29 42.80
C VAL A 52 -4.46 -10.07 42.69
N ILE A 53 -4.30 -9.14 43.60
CA ILE A 53 -5.07 -7.89 43.66
C ILE A 53 -4.09 -6.74 43.49
N VAL A 54 -4.25 -5.95 42.46
CA VAL A 54 -3.44 -4.75 42.20
C VAL A 54 -4.26 -3.51 42.50
N ASN A 55 -3.76 -2.67 43.40
CA ASN A 55 -4.39 -1.39 43.71
C ASN A 55 -3.70 -0.25 42.95
N PRO A 56 -4.32 0.23 41.88
CA PRO A 56 -3.71 1.25 41.04
C PRO A 56 -3.67 2.65 41.66
N ASP A 57 -4.44 2.90 42.75
CA ASP A 57 -4.45 4.21 43.44
C ASP A 57 -3.31 4.34 44.40
N LYS A 58 -2.99 3.26 45.10
CA LYS A 58 -1.89 3.19 46.08
C LYS A 58 -0.59 2.74 45.44
N GLY A 59 -0.65 2.06 44.26
CA GLY A 59 0.51 1.48 43.61
C GLY A 59 1.07 0.28 44.37
N ASP A 60 0.25 -0.40 45.15
CA ASP A 60 0.58 -1.62 45.89
C ASP A 60 -0.16 -2.82 45.26
N PHE A 61 0.23 -3.99 45.70
CA PHE A 61 -0.36 -5.24 45.30
C PHE A 61 -0.39 -6.22 46.46
N GLU A 62 -1.39 -7.07 46.47
CA GLU A 62 -1.57 -8.14 47.44
C GLU A 62 -1.67 -9.46 46.71
N ILE A 63 -1.05 -10.50 47.24
CA ILE A 63 -1.14 -11.85 46.71
C ILE A 63 -1.70 -12.74 47.82
N TRP A 64 -2.83 -13.32 47.58
CA TRP A 64 -3.49 -14.23 48.50
C TRP A 64 -3.41 -15.65 47.98
N ARG A 65 -3.10 -16.62 48.82
CA ARG A 65 -3.04 -18.02 48.47
C ARG A 65 -4.12 -18.77 49.21
N ASN A 66 -4.94 -19.52 48.49
CA ASN A 66 -6.01 -20.36 49.01
C ASN A 66 -5.48 -21.79 49.11
N ARG A 67 -5.54 -22.37 50.32
CA ARG A 67 -5.10 -23.72 50.57
C ARG A 67 -6.19 -24.50 51.33
N VAL A 68 -6.36 -25.79 50.99
CA VAL A 68 -7.30 -26.67 51.67
C VAL A 68 -6.63 -27.28 52.87
N VAL A 69 -7.33 -27.30 54.02
CA VAL A 69 -6.88 -27.95 55.26
C VAL A 69 -6.98 -29.46 55.09
N VAL A 70 -5.88 -30.14 55.31
CA VAL A 70 -5.76 -31.61 55.29
C VAL A 70 -5.22 -32.14 56.59
N GLU A 71 -5.41 -33.44 56.89
CA GLU A 71 -4.71 -34.04 58.04
C GLU A 71 -3.19 -33.98 57.87
N ASP A 72 -2.46 -33.87 58.96
CA ASP A 72 -1.00 -33.69 58.95
C ASP A 72 -0.26 -34.80 58.18
N GLU A 73 -0.83 -36.02 58.13
CA GLU A 73 -0.28 -37.18 57.42
C GLU A 73 -0.64 -37.21 55.95
N GLU A 74 -1.68 -36.46 55.51
CA GLU A 74 -2.17 -36.38 54.11
C GLU A 74 -1.61 -35.22 53.33
N LEU A 75 -0.72 -34.40 53.90
CA LEU A 75 -0.08 -33.28 53.25
C LEU A 75 0.84 -33.75 52.11
N THR A 76 0.43 -33.57 50.89
CA THR A 76 1.21 -33.93 49.66
C THR A 76 1.76 -32.74 48.91
N ASN A 77 1.08 -31.60 48.98
CA ASN A 77 1.46 -30.39 48.26
C ASN A 77 1.26 -29.13 49.14
N GLU A 78 2.32 -28.65 49.71
CA GLU A 78 2.31 -27.46 50.63
C GLU A 78 1.80 -26.19 49.89
N ASN A 79 1.79 -26.16 48.57
CA ASN A 79 1.29 -25.03 47.82
C ASN A 79 -0.23 -24.98 47.73
N MET A 80 -0.90 -26.13 47.70
CA MET A 80 -2.35 -26.24 47.57
C MET A 80 -3.03 -26.67 48.88
N GLN A 81 -2.26 -27.22 49.84
CA GLN A 81 -2.76 -27.80 51.07
C GLN A 81 -2.03 -27.21 52.28
N ILE A 82 -2.67 -27.18 53.41
CA ILE A 82 -2.11 -26.81 54.71
C ILE A 82 -2.49 -27.88 55.75
N SER A 83 -1.54 -28.22 56.60
CA SER A 83 -1.84 -29.18 57.67
C SER A 83 -2.78 -28.57 58.71
N LEU A 84 -3.62 -29.42 59.31
CA LEU A 84 -4.56 -28.99 60.35
C LEU A 84 -3.85 -28.29 61.51
N THR A 85 -2.68 -28.80 61.91
CA THR A 85 -1.84 -28.18 62.96
C THR A 85 -1.37 -26.77 62.60
N GLU A 86 -1.04 -26.50 61.34
CA GLU A 86 -0.67 -25.18 60.90
C GLU A 86 -1.86 -24.25 60.68
N ALA A 87 -2.97 -24.77 60.14
CA ALA A 87 -4.22 -24.02 59.99
C ALA A 87 -4.76 -23.51 61.33
N GLN A 88 -4.74 -24.38 62.35
CA GLN A 88 -5.16 -24.03 63.71
C GLN A 88 -4.23 -23.03 64.45
N LYS A 89 -3.02 -22.79 63.98
CA LYS A 89 -2.18 -21.67 64.44
C LYS A 89 -2.63 -20.32 63.91
N ILE A 90 -3.33 -20.32 62.76
CA ILE A 90 -3.89 -19.12 62.19
C ILE A 90 -5.22 -18.79 62.84
N ASP A 91 -6.11 -19.76 62.91
CA ASP A 91 -7.38 -19.70 63.62
C ASP A 91 -7.76 -21.13 64.15
N ALA A 92 -7.99 -21.22 65.47
CA ALA A 92 -8.29 -22.47 66.13
C ALA A 92 -9.62 -23.14 65.72
N SER A 93 -10.43 -22.44 64.94
CA SER A 93 -11.75 -22.93 64.42
C SER A 93 -11.64 -23.71 63.13
N TYR A 94 -10.49 -23.76 62.44
CA TYR A 94 -10.36 -24.46 61.16
C TYR A 94 -10.49 -25.97 61.32
N GLU A 95 -11.30 -26.58 60.40
CA GLU A 95 -11.50 -28.02 60.28
C GLU A 95 -10.96 -28.57 58.95
N VAL A 96 -10.72 -29.87 58.89
CA VAL A 96 -10.27 -30.54 57.66
C VAL A 96 -11.29 -30.36 56.53
N GLY A 97 -10.82 -29.93 55.36
CA GLY A 97 -11.66 -29.68 54.19
C GLY A 97 -12.05 -28.20 54.03
N GLU A 98 -11.75 -27.32 54.98
CA GLU A 98 -11.98 -25.89 54.85
C GLU A 98 -10.84 -25.21 54.05
N GLU A 99 -11.13 -24.04 53.45
CA GLU A 99 -10.14 -23.22 52.76
C GLU A 99 -9.54 -22.19 53.72
N VAL A 100 -8.22 -22.12 53.73
CA VAL A 100 -7.43 -21.10 54.44
C VAL A 100 -6.81 -20.18 53.44
N THR A 101 -7.07 -18.89 53.57
CA THR A 101 -6.46 -17.83 52.75
C THR A 101 -5.34 -17.18 53.53
N ASP A 102 -4.12 -17.21 53.01
CA ASP A 102 -2.95 -16.58 53.59
C ASP A 102 -2.29 -15.57 52.62
N GLU A 103 -1.85 -14.43 53.15
CA GLU A 103 -1.14 -13.45 52.37
C GLU A 103 0.27 -13.93 52.07
N VAL A 104 0.65 -13.82 50.81
CA VAL A 104 1.97 -14.21 50.31
C VAL A 104 2.81 -13.00 49.98
N ILE A 105 3.91 -12.81 50.72
CA ILE A 105 4.82 -11.72 50.48
C ILE A 105 5.72 -12.06 49.28
N PHE A 106 5.51 -11.40 48.13
CA PHE A 106 6.26 -11.64 46.91
C PHE A 106 7.80 -11.52 47.06
N ALA A 107 8.26 -10.63 47.91
CA ALA A 107 9.69 -10.47 48.16
C ALA A 107 10.34 -11.78 48.69
N LYS A 108 9.57 -12.68 49.34
CA LYS A 108 10.06 -13.99 49.79
C LYS A 108 10.32 -14.98 48.66
N PHE A 109 9.81 -14.76 47.49
CA PHE A 109 10.06 -15.61 46.29
C PHE A 109 11.49 -15.48 45.76
N GLY A 110 12.25 -14.49 46.23
CA GLY A 110 13.66 -14.29 45.95
C GLY A 110 13.92 -13.55 44.62
N ARG A 111 15.20 -13.25 44.40
CA ARG A 111 15.64 -12.43 43.24
C ARG A 111 15.25 -12.98 41.89
N ARG A 112 15.17 -14.29 41.73
CA ARG A 112 14.81 -14.94 40.48
C ARG A 112 13.36 -14.64 40.09
N ALA A 113 12.42 -14.67 41.02
CA ALA A 113 11.03 -14.32 40.79
C ALA A 113 10.87 -12.85 40.39
N ILE A 114 11.59 -11.96 41.06
CA ILE A 114 11.58 -10.51 40.74
C ILE A 114 12.11 -10.25 39.31
N LEU A 115 13.18 -10.93 38.91
CA LEU A 115 13.70 -10.83 37.54
C LEU A 115 12.74 -11.38 36.53
N ASN A 116 12.09 -12.53 36.79
CA ASN A 116 11.09 -13.13 35.93
C ASN A 116 9.86 -12.21 35.77
N LEU A 117 9.39 -11.61 36.87
CA LEU A 117 8.28 -10.65 36.81
C LEU A 117 8.63 -9.45 35.93
N ARG A 118 9.80 -8.86 36.10
CA ARG A 118 10.28 -7.73 35.30
C ARG A 118 10.33 -8.10 33.80
N GLN A 119 10.86 -9.27 33.45
CA GLN A 119 10.95 -9.75 32.07
C GLN A 119 9.56 -10.03 31.48
N THR A 120 8.68 -10.69 32.25
CA THR A 120 7.31 -10.98 31.80
C THR A 120 6.53 -9.70 31.58
N LEU A 121 6.63 -8.74 32.51
CA LEU A 121 5.97 -7.45 32.40
C LEU A 121 6.47 -6.66 31.17
N ALA A 122 7.79 -6.57 30.97
CA ALA A 122 8.36 -5.90 29.81
C ALA A 122 7.90 -6.56 28.49
N SER A 123 7.82 -7.89 28.45
CA SER A 123 7.34 -8.62 27.28
C SER A 123 5.86 -8.34 26.99
N LYS A 124 5.02 -8.33 28.01
CA LYS A 124 3.57 -8.04 27.89
C LYS A 124 3.30 -6.60 27.45
N ILE A 125 4.04 -5.66 27.98
CA ILE A 125 3.93 -4.25 27.57
C ILE A 125 4.31 -4.09 26.10
N LEU A 126 5.41 -4.71 25.67
CA LEU A 126 5.84 -4.70 24.27
C LEU A 126 4.79 -5.34 23.36
N GLU A 127 4.10 -6.39 23.82
CA GLU A 127 2.99 -7.02 23.09
C GLU A 127 1.82 -6.05 22.92
N LEU A 128 1.39 -5.38 23.99
CA LEU A 128 0.34 -4.35 23.94
C LEU A 128 0.68 -3.17 23.03
N GLU A 129 1.93 -2.70 23.05
CA GLU A 129 2.39 -1.65 22.15
C GLU A 129 2.26 -2.06 20.70
N LYS A 130 2.63 -3.31 20.38
CA LYS A 130 2.53 -3.86 19.03
C LYS A 130 1.07 -4.02 18.59
N ASP A 131 0.21 -4.49 19.47
CA ASP A 131 -1.22 -4.64 19.19
C ASP A 131 -1.89 -3.26 19.00
N SER A 132 -1.55 -2.29 19.82
CA SER A 132 -2.01 -0.92 19.68
C SER A 132 -1.56 -0.30 18.35
N LEU A 133 -0.29 -0.49 17.98
CA LEU A 133 0.27 -0.04 16.71
C LEU A 133 -0.43 -0.70 15.52
N TYR A 134 -0.67 -2.01 15.59
CA TYR A 134 -1.40 -2.75 14.56
C TYR A 134 -2.81 -2.20 14.37
N ASN A 135 -3.57 -2.08 15.46
CA ASN A 135 -4.95 -1.57 15.42
C ASN A 135 -5.02 -0.12 14.89
N LYS A 136 -4.10 0.74 15.34
CA LYS A 136 -4.01 2.12 14.87
C LYS A 136 -3.80 2.23 13.37
N TYR A 137 -2.97 1.36 12.78
CA TYR A 137 -2.62 1.46 11.37
C TYR A 137 -3.48 0.59 10.45
N ILE A 138 -4.13 -0.46 10.95
CA ILE A 138 -5.08 -1.23 10.15
C ILE A 138 -6.27 -0.36 9.72
N ASP A 139 -6.73 0.52 10.60
CA ASP A 139 -7.80 1.48 10.31
C ASP A 139 -7.34 2.61 9.35
N LYS A 140 -6.04 2.82 9.22
CA LYS A 140 -5.45 3.80 8.31
C LYS A 140 -5.09 3.23 6.94
N VAL A 141 -5.30 1.94 6.70
CA VAL A 141 -5.05 1.35 5.37
C VAL A 141 -5.87 2.07 4.31
N GLY A 142 -5.22 2.46 3.23
CA GLY A 142 -5.83 3.28 2.18
C GLY A 142 -5.84 4.79 2.45
N ASN A 143 -5.36 5.27 3.59
CA ASN A 143 -5.24 6.70 3.90
C ASN A 143 -3.80 7.19 3.70
N VAL A 144 -3.67 8.47 3.35
CA VAL A 144 -2.34 9.11 3.23
C VAL A 144 -1.83 9.49 4.61
N VAL A 145 -0.59 9.17 4.86
CA VAL A 145 0.17 9.59 6.03
C VAL A 145 1.39 10.38 5.59
N ALA A 146 1.84 11.30 6.44
CA ALA A 146 3.10 12.01 6.30
C ALA A 146 4.07 11.48 7.34
N ALA A 147 5.31 11.20 6.94
CA ALA A 147 6.32 10.69 7.84
C ALA A 147 7.71 11.19 7.43
N GLU A 148 8.59 11.34 8.41
CA GLU A 148 9.95 11.84 8.19
C GLU A 148 10.90 10.70 7.85
N VAL A 149 11.76 10.89 6.86
CA VAL A 149 12.81 9.93 6.49
C VAL A 149 13.85 9.85 7.61
N TYR A 150 13.88 8.72 8.30
CA TYR A 150 14.83 8.45 9.36
C TYR A 150 16.10 7.77 8.85
N GLN A 151 15.94 6.71 8.04
CA GLN A 151 17.06 5.96 7.49
C GLN A 151 16.77 5.41 6.10
N ILE A 152 17.75 5.49 5.22
CA ILE A 152 17.65 4.99 3.83
C ILE A 152 18.49 3.73 3.73
N TRP A 153 17.84 2.59 3.44
CA TRP A 153 18.49 1.32 3.18
C TRP A 153 18.42 0.96 1.69
N LYS A 154 19.20 -0.02 1.28
CA LYS A 154 19.25 -0.44 -0.13
C LYS A 154 17.91 -0.93 -0.69
N LYS A 155 17.10 -1.59 0.14
CA LYS A 155 15.84 -2.23 -0.26
C LYS A 155 14.59 -1.46 0.16
N GLU A 156 14.69 -0.62 1.16
CA GLU A 156 13.56 0.09 1.76
C GLU A 156 14.01 1.35 2.48
N ILE A 157 13.09 2.24 2.74
CA ILE A 157 13.30 3.45 3.53
C ILE A 157 12.51 3.31 4.82
N LEU A 158 13.17 3.59 5.93
CA LEU A 158 12.53 3.70 7.24
C LEU A 158 12.13 5.14 7.47
N LEU A 159 10.83 5.33 7.73
CA LEU A 159 10.26 6.62 8.08
C LEU A 159 9.71 6.56 9.51
N LEU A 160 9.62 7.71 10.15
CA LEU A 160 9.00 7.86 11.46
C LEU A 160 7.80 8.81 11.33
N ASP A 161 6.69 8.43 11.96
CA ASP A 161 5.56 9.34 12.13
C ASP A 161 5.83 10.33 13.29
N ASP A 162 4.88 11.23 13.56
CA ASP A 162 4.99 12.25 14.63
C ASP A 162 5.12 11.65 16.04
N GLU A 163 4.72 10.39 16.22
CA GLU A 163 4.81 9.66 17.48
C GLU A 163 6.07 8.77 17.58
N GLY A 164 6.89 8.75 16.51
CA GLY A 164 8.10 7.94 16.43
C GLY A 164 7.84 6.48 16.04
N ASN A 165 6.65 6.15 15.51
CA ASN A 165 6.38 4.81 15.01
C ASN A 165 7.09 4.57 13.66
N GLU A 166 7.61 3.36 13.51
CA GLU A 166 8.35 2.95 12.32
C GLU A 166 7.41 2.58 11.17
N LEU A 167 7.59 3.26 10.03
CA LEU A 167 6.88 3.01 8.77
C LEU A 167 7.89 2.65 7.69
N LEU A 168 7.58 1.66 6.86
CA LEU A 168 8.48 1.16 5.83
C LEU A 168 7.97 1.52 4.44
N LEU A 169 8.85 2.07 3.61
CA LEU A 169 8.60 2.31 2.19
C LEU A 169 9.55 1.45 1.35
N PRO A 170 9.14 0.23 0.96
CA PRO A 170 9.94 -0.66 0.14
C PRO A 170 10.28 -0.04 -1.22
N LYS A 171 11.41 -0.43 -1.82
CA LYS A 171 11.84 0.10 -3.13
C LYS A 171 10.81 -0.13 -4.25
N THR A 172 10.07 -1.24 -4.18
CA THR A 172 8.98 -1.55 -5.12
C THR A 172 7.78 -0.63 -5.01
N GLU A 173 7.64 0.04 -3.88
CA GLU A 173 6.56 0.98 -3.57
C GLU A 173 6.99 2.45 -3.70
N GLN A 174 8.22 2.70 -4.18
CA GLN A 174 8.75 4.03 -4.46
C GLN A 174 8.57 4.37 -5.93
N ILE A 175 8.23 5.63 -6.22
CA ILE A 175 8.23 6.13 -7.59
C ILE A 175 9.70 6.13 -8.09
N PRO A 176 10.00 5.64 -9.30
CA PRO A 176 11.39 5.55 -9.79
C PRO A 176 12.15 6.88 -9.78
N ALA A 177 11.45 7.98 -9.97
CA ALA A 177 12.00 9.34 -9.97
C ALA A 177 12.11 9.98 -8.58
N ASP A 178 11.62 9.31 -7.53
CA ASP A 178 11.71 9.82 -6.16
C ASP A 178 13.16 9.82 -5.67
N PHE A 179 13.51 10.91 -5.02
CA PHE A 179 14.78 11.06 -4.32
C PHE A 179 14.50 11.45 -2.87
N TYR A 180 15.07 10.72 -1.93
CA TYR A 180 14.81 10.87 -0.51
C TYR A 180 16.07 11.34 0.23
N ARG A 181 15.88 12.25 1.19
CA ARG A 181 16.91 12.71 2.09
C ARG A 181 16.49 12.53 3.54
N LYS A 182 17.43 12.20 4.40
CA LYS A 182 17.17 12.12 5.86
C LYS A 182 16.62 13.46 6.36
N GLY A 183 15.55 13.39 7.18
CA GLY A 183 14.86 14.57 7.71
C GLY A 183 13.80 15.15 6.77
N GLU A 184 13.61 14.61 5.56
CA GLU A 184 12.58 15.05 4.62
C GLU A 184 11.25 14.38 4.95
N THR A 185 10.16 15.15 4.94
CA THR A 185 8.81 14.60 5.10
C THR A 185 8.31 14.03 3.79
N VAL A 186 7.86 12.78 3.82
CA VAL A 186 7.32 12.05 2.68
C VAL A 186 5.86 11.73 2.93
N ARG A 187 5.02 11.96 1.91
CA ARG A 187 3.61 11.58 1.90
C ARG A 187 3.46 10.27 1.14
N ALA A 188 2.75 9.31 1.72
CA ALA A 188 2.46 8.03 1.10
C ALA A 188 1.16 7.44 1.65
N VAL A 189 0.55 6.51 0.93
CA VAL A 189 -0.61 5.78 1.43
C VAL A 189 -0.16 4.58 2.26
N VAL A 190 -0.87 4.28 3.33
CA VAL A 190 -0.70 3.01 4.04
C VAL A 190 -1.26 1.90 3.14
N ALA A 191 -0.37 1.11 2.54
CA ALA A 191 -0.76 0.06 1.61
C ALA A 191 -1.30 -1.17 2.34
N ARG A 192 -0.62 -1.57 3.41
CA ARG A 192 -0.99 -2.72 4.25
C ARG A 192 -0.23 -2.71 5.57
N VAL A 193 -0.73 -3.48 6.51
CA VAL A 193 -0.05 -3.77 7.78
C VAL A 193 0.22 -5.28 7.82
N ASP A 194 1.48 -5.65 7.71
CA ASP A 194 1.92 -7.06 7.79
C ASP A 194 2.21 -7.40 9.25
N ASN A 195 1.43 -8.31 9.86
CA ASN A 195 1.67 -8.77 11.22
C ASN A 195 2.22 -10.20 11.20
N ARG A 196 3.54 -10.36 11.25
CA ARG A 196 4.20 -11.66 11.35
C ARG A 196 4.85 -11.80 12.71
N ASN A 197 4.55 -12.89 13.42
CA ASN A 197 5.10 -13.19 14.75
C ASN A 197 4.86 -12.06 15.76
N ASN A 198 3.66 -11.50 15.75
CA ASN A 198 3.28 -10.36 16.59
C ASN A 198 4.24 -9.15 16.45
N ASN A 199 4.71 -8.90 15.24
CA ASN A 199 5.56 -7.76 14.90
C ASN A 199 4.98 -7.01 13.70
N PRO A 200 4.08 -6.04 13.93
CA PRO A 200 3.42 -5.31 12.86
C PRO A 200 4.43 -4.46 12.09
N LYS A 201 4.38 -4.59 10.77
CA LYS A 201 5.14 -3.75 9.84
C LYS A 201 4.16 -2.96 9.00
N ILE A 202 4.23 -1.65 9.10
CA ILE A 202 3.37 -0.74 8.34
C ILE A 202 4.07 -0.47 7.01
N ILE A 203 3.45 -0.92 5.92
CA ILE A 203 4.00 -0.76 4.57
C ILE A 203 3.31 0.41 3.89
N LEU A 204 4.09 1.38 3.49
CA LEU A 204 3.66 2.53 2.73
C LEU A 204 3.87 2.31 1.23
N SER A 205 3.06 3.00 0.42
CA SER A 205 3.18 3.00 -1.03
C SER A 205 2.98 4.40 -1.61
N ARG A 206 3.81 4.74 -2.60
CA ARG A 206 3.66 5.89 -3.47
C ARG A 206 3.30 5.47 -4.91
N THR A 207 3.39 4.16 -5.20
CA THR A 207 3.06 3.58 -6.50
C THR A 207 1.61 3.15 -6.62
N SER A 208 0.92 2.95 -5.50
CA SER A 208 -0.48 2.53 -5.46
C SER A 208 -1.41 3.52 -6.18
N PRO A 209 -2.39 3.03 -6.97
CA PRO A 209 -3.47 3.87 -7.50
C PRO A 209 -4.28 4.59 -6.41
N VAL A 210 -4.41 3.98 -5.22
CA VAL A 210 -5.08 4.58 -4.08
C VAL A 210 -4.37 5.88 -3.63
N PHE A 211 -3.04 5.95 -3.73
CA PHE A 211 -2.31 7.17 -3.41
C PHE A 211 -2.74 8.33 -4.33
N LEU A 212 -2.82 8.07 -5.64
CA LEU A 212 -3.30 9.06 -6.61
C LEU A 212 -4.75 9.46 -6.31
N GLN A 213 -5.63 8.51 -6.01
CA GLN A 213 -7.02 8.78 -5.62
C GLN A 213 -7.10 9.74 -4.43
N ARG A 214 -6.35 9.46 -3.37
CA ARG A 214 -6.34 10.30 -2.16
C ARG A 214 -5.77 11.69 -2.40
N LEU A 215 -4.81 11.83 -3.30
CA LEU A 215 -4.33 13.15 -3.70
C LEU A 215 -5.42 13.97 -4.40
N PHE A 216 -6.20 13.35 -5.28
CA PHE A 216 -7.34 14.02 -5.90
C PHE A 216 -8.44 14.39 -4.88
N GLU A 217 -8.73 13.53 -3.93
CA GLU A 217 -9.70 13.83 -2.85
C GLU A 217 -9.26 15.02 -1.99
N GLN A 218 -7.96 15.24 -1.84
CA GLN A 218 -7.42 16.38 -1.08
C GLN A 218 -7.40 17.68 -1.88
N GLU A 219 -7.14 17.60 -3.19
CA GLU A 219 -6.98 18.79 -4.05
C GLU A 219 -8.28 19.24 -4.72
N VAL A 220 -9.27 18.34 -4.83
CA VAL A 220 -10.54 18.59 -5.54
C VAL A 220 -11.70 18.53 -4.56
N PRO A 221 -12.23 19.68 -4.13
CA PRO A 221 -13.34 19.73 -3.16
C PRO A 221 -14.58 18.96 -3.61
N GLU A 222 -14.89 18.99 -4.90
CA GLU A 222 -16.06 18.30 -5.46
C GLU A 222 -15.95 16.76 -5.34
N ILE A 223 -14.73 16.21 -5.30
CA ILE A 223 -14.50 14.78 -5.00
C ILE A 223 -14.66 14.55 -3.50
N HIS A 224 -14.08 15.43 -2.67
CA HIS A 224 -14.20 15.33 -1.22
C HIS A 224 -15.66 15.37 -0.76
N ASP A 225 -16.47 16.22 -1.38
CA ASP A 225 -17.90 16.39 -1.07
C ASP A 225 -18.79 15.31 -1.71
N GLY A 226 -18.20 14.39 -2.48
CA GLY A 226 -18.91 13.28 -3.12
C GLY A 226 -19.75 13.67 -4.36
N LEU A 227 -19.57 14.88 -4.90
CA LEU A 227 -20.23 15.33 -6.12
C LEU A 227 -19.60 14.70 -7.37
N ILE A 228 -18.31 14.42 -7.31
CA ILE A 228 -17.55 13.73 -8.33
C ILE A 228 -16.98 12.45 -7.73
N THR A 229 -17.08 11.36 -8.47
CA THR A 229 -16.51 10.07 -8.08
C THR A 229 -15.44 9.63 -9.07
N ILE A 230 -14.30 9.17 -8.57
CA ILE A 230 -13.29 8.49 -9.37
C ILE A 230 -13.73 7.03 -9.50
N LYS A 231 -14.07 6.62 -10.73
CA LYS A 231 -14.57 5.26 -11.02
C LYS A 231 -13.45 4.26 -11.25
N LYS A 232 -12.42 4.65 -11.99
CA LYS A 232 -11.28 3.79 -12.33
C LYS A 232 -9.99 4.59 -12.41
N ILE A 233 -8.89 3.93 -12.08
CA ILE A 233 -7.54 4.48 -12.17
C ILE A 233 -6.65 3.42 -12.83
N ALA A 234 -5.91 3.83 -13.84
CA ALA A 234 -4.80 3.08 -14.41
C ALA A 234 -3.53 3.92 -14.27
N ARG A 235 -2.45 3.32 -13.77
CA ARG A 235 -1.24 4.08 -13.43
C ARG A 235 0.03 3.30 -13.76
N ILE A 236 0.99 3.97 -14.38
CA ILE A 236 2.39 3.56 -14.50
C ILE A 236 3.17 4.58 -13.65
N PRO A 237 3.58 4.21 -12.42
CA PRO A 237 4.13 5.16 -11.46
C PRO A 237 5.35 5.91 -11.97
N GLY A 238 5.33 7.24 -11.86
CA GLY A 238 6.38 8.13 -12.30
C GLY A 238 6.38 8.46 -13.80
N GLU A 239 5.51 7.83 -14.58
CA GLU A 239 5.42 8.05 -16.03
C GLU A 239 4.07 8.68 -16.40
N ARG A 240 3.01 7.92 -16.31
CA ARG A 240 1.67 8.39 -16.71
C ARG A 240 0.56 7.65 -15.96
N ALA A 241 -0.55 8.36 -15.73
CA ALA A 241 -1.78 7.80 -15.19
C ALA A 241 -2.99 8.25 -16.02
N LYS A 242 -4.04 7.43 -16.02
CA LYS A 242 -5.36 7.80 -16.53
C LYS A 242 -6.39 7.58 -15.42
N ILE A 243 -7.25 8.56 -15.21
CA ILE A 243 -8.35 8.47 -14.26
C ILE A 243 -9.68 8.70 -14.98
N ALA A 244 -10.67 7.88 -14.65
CA ALA A 244 -12.03 8.02 -15.15
C ALA A 244 -12.91 8.55 -14.02
N VAL A 245 -13.53 9.70 -14.25
CA VAL A 245 -14.33 10.44 -13.27
C VAL A 245 -15.77 10.58 -13.76
N GLU A 246 -16.72 10.61 -12.84
CA GLU A 246 -18.14 10.80 -13.11
C GLU A 246 -18.71 11.81 -12.11
N SER A 247 -19.56 12.71 -12.58
CA SER A 247 -20.35 13.60 -11.74
C SER A 247 -21.78 13.10 -11.62
N TYR A 248 -22.36 13.25 -10.43
CA TYR A 248 -23.78 12.99 -10.18
C TYR A 248 -24.65 14.24 -10.45
N ASP A 249 -24.02 15.41 -10.66
CA ASP A 249 -24.71 16.65 -11.04
C ASP A 249 -24.32 17.02 -12.47
N ASP A 250 -25.30 17.03 -13.38
CA ASP A 250 -25.12 17.37 -14.82
C ASP A 250 -24.56 18.78 -15.06
N ARG A 251 -24.63 19.65 -14.05
CA ARG A 251 -24.10 21.02 -14.10
C ARG A 251 -22.60 21.09 -13.84
N ILE A 252 -22.00 20.03 -13.33
CA ILE A 252 -20.58 19.95 -12.99
C ILE A 252 -19.84 19.20 -14.08
N ASP A 253 -18.87 19.85 -14.72
CA ASP A 253 -17.90 19.18 -15.57
C ASP A 253 -16.84 18.48 -14.69
N PRO A 254 -16.87 17.14 -14.57
CA PRO A 254 -15.97 16.43 -13.67
C PRO A 254 -14.51 16.51 -14.11
N VAL A 255 -14.24 16.59 -15.39
CA VAL A 255 -12.86 16.72 -15.93
C VAL A 255 -12.32 18.10 -15.64
N GLY A 256 -13.09 19.14 -15.96
CA GLY A 256 -12.72 20.53 -15.69
C GLY A 256 -12.50 20.80 -14.19
N ALA A 257 -13.32 20.23 -13.32
CA ALA A 257 -13.17 20.35 -11.88
C ALA A 257 -11.89 19.69 -11.36
N CYS A 258 -11.54 18.51 -11.86
CA CYS A 258 -10.32 17.80 -11.49
C CYS A 258 -9.05 18.51 -11.99
N VAL A 259 -9.09 19.06 -13.18
CA VAL A 259 -7.94 19.77 -13.78
C VAL A 259 -7.76 21.14 -13.12
N GLY A 260 -8.87 21.84 -12.88
CA GLY A 260 -8.89 23.22 -12.36
C GLY A 260 -8.52 24.26 -13.42
N VAL A 261 -8.74 25.53 -13.09
CA VAL A 261 -8.44 26.65 -14.00
C VAL A 261 -6.94 26.65 -14.32
N ASN A 262 -6.60 26.59 -15.60
CA ASN A 262 -5.20 26.51 -16.10
C ASN A 262 -4.38 25.36 -15.44
N GLY A 263 -5.04 24.27 -15.06
CA GLY A 263 -4.37 23.14 -14.45
C GLY A 263 -3.97 23.33 -12.98
N SER A 264 -4.52 24.33 -12.29
CA SER A 264 -4.09 24.73 -10.94
C SER A 264 -4.16 23.60 -9.92
N ARG A 265 -5.18 22.72 -10.01
CA ARG A 265 -5.39 21.60 -9.09
C ARG A 265 -4.51 20.41 -9.46
N ILE A 266 -4.53 19.99 -10.73
CA ILE A 266 -3.77 18.84 -11.19
C ILE A 266 -2.26 19.04 -11.11
N HIS A 267 -1.76 20.26 -11.29
CA HIS A 267 -0.33 20.57 -11.19
C HIS A 267 0.25 20.28 -9.79
N GLY A 268 -0.53 20.46 -8.72
CA GLY A 268 -0.14 20.10 -7.36
C GLY A 268 0.13 18.60 -7.24
N ILE A 269 -0.80 17.79 -7.77
CA ILE A 269 -0.72 16.32 -7.78
C ILE A 269 0.45 15.85 -8.65
N VAL A 270 0.58 16.39 -9.87
CA VAL A 270 1.68 16.05 -10.80
C VAL A 270 3.05 16.31 -10.16
N ARG A 271 3.19 17.44 -9.44
CA ARG A 271 4.43 17.78 -8.73
C ARG A 271 4.72 16.79 -7.59
N GLU A 272 3.71 16.41 -6.80
CA GLU A 272 3.86 15.42 -5.74
C GLU A 272 4.34 14.07 -6.30
N LEU A 273 3.86 13.70 -7.49
CA LEU A 273 4.19 12.44 -8.17
C LEU A 273 5.42 12.52 -9.09
N ARG A 274 6.28 13.53 -8.90
CA ARG A 274 7.52 13.71 -9.67
C ARG A 274 7.31 13.83 -11.18
N ASN A 275 6.37 14.67 -11.58
CA ASN A 275 5.99 14.96 -12.97
C ASN A 275 5.34 13.78 -13.72
N GLU A 276 4.65 12.89 -13.01
CA GLU A 276 3.79 11.89 -13.62
C GLU A 276 2.64 12.58 -14.38
N ASN A 277 2.51 12.30 -15.69
CA ASN A 277 1.44 12.87 -16.49
C ASN A 277 0.10 12.24 -16.14
N ILE A 278 -0.93 13.04 -15.93
CA ILE A 278 -2.25 12.54 -15.54
C ILE A 278 -3.30 12.96 -16.57
N ASP A 279 -3.93 11.97 -17.20
CA ASP A 279 -5.06 12.16 -18.09
C ASP A 279 -6.36 11.93 -17.33
N VAL A 280 -7.23 12.93 -17.31
CA VAL A 280 -8.57 12.84 -16.72
C VAL A 280 -9.59 12.69 -17.82
N ILE A 281 -10.42 11.65 -17.74
CA ILE A 281 -11.47 11.38 -18.71
C ILE A 281 -12.84 11.18 -18.06
N ASN A 282 -13.91 11.50 -18.77
CA ASN A 282 -15.26 11.22 -18.31
C ASN A 282 -15.54 9.71 -18.39
N TYR A 283 -15.96 9.13 -17.26
CA TYR A 283 -16.44 7.76 -17.21
C TYR A 283 -17.77 7.60 -17.98
N THR A 284 -17.99 6.43 -18.50
CA THR A 284 -19.29 6.02 -19.09
C THR A 284 -19.44 4.51 -18.95
N SER A 285 -20.68 4.06 -18.78
CA SER A 285 -21.03 2.64 -18.76
C SER A 285 -21.01 2.00 -20.17
N ASN A 286 -21.10 2.81 -21.24
CA ASN A 286 -20.91 2.35 -22.60
C ASN A 286 -19.43 2.07 -22.84
N ILE A 287 -19.08 0.78 -22.92
CA ILE A 287 -17.67 0.35 -22.98
C ILE A 287 -16.98 0.82 -24.26
N GLN A 288 -17.66 0.85 -25.40
CA GLN A 288 -17.11 1.32 -26.67
C GLN A 288 -16.73 2.80 -26.59
N LEU A 289 -17.63 3.63 -26.04
CA LEU A 289 -17.37 5.05 -25.80
C LEU A 289 -16.29 5.24 -24.74
N PHE A 290 -16.22 4.35 -23.74
CA PHE A 290 -15.19 4.40 -22.71
C PHE A 290 -13.79 4.12 -23.26
N ILE A 291 -13.67 3.11 -24.15
CA ILE A 291 -12.43 2.79 -24.87
C ILE A 291 -12.01 3.99 -25.74
N GLN A 292 -12.94 4.58 -26.47
CA GLN A 292 -12.68 5.78 -27.30
C GLN A 292 -12.12 6.94 -26.45
N ARG A 293 -12.72 7.22 -25.30
CA ARG A 293 -12.24 8.26 -24.36
C ARG A 293 -10.89 7.89 -23.75
N ALA A 294 -10.68 6.62 -23.42
CA ALA A 294 -9.43 6.14 -22.83
C ALA A 294 -8.24 6.25 -23.79
N LEU A 295 -8.46 6.18 -25.10
CA LEU A 295 -7.42 6.35 -26.13
C LEU A 295 -7.09 7.82 -26.45
N SER A 296 -7.85 8.78 -25.86
CA SER A 296 -7.53 10.20 -26.02
C SER A 296 -6.02 10.47 -25.81
N PRO A 297 -5.36 11.35 -26.62
CA PRO A 297 -5.96 12.32 -27.56
C PRO A 297 -6.28 11.75 -28.95
N ALA A 298 -6.01 10.48 -29.24
CA ALA A 298 -6.27 9.88 -30.54
C ALA A 298 -7.79 9.86 -30.87
N LYS A 299 -8.10 10.13 -32.13
CA LYS A 299 -9.47 10.08 -32.65
C LYS A 299 -9.72 8.73 -33.27
N VAL A 300 -10.63 7.97 -32.66
CA VAL A 300 -11.02 6.65 -33.11
C VAL A 300 -12.08 6.75 -34.19
N SER A 301 -11.93 6.04 -35.32
CA SER A 301 -12.87 5.98 -36.40
C SER A 301 -13.98 4.95 -36.11
N SER A 302 -13.58 3.70 -35.80
CA SER A 302 -14.51 2.64 -35.44
C SER A 302 -13.93 1.67 -34.44
N ILE A 303 -14.79 0.93 -33.73
CA ILE A 303 -14.41 -0.09 -32.77
C ILE A 303 -15.25 -1.34 -32.97
N VAL A 304 -14.58 -2.47 -33.11
CA VAL A 304 -15.21 -3.79 -33.12
C VAL A 304 -14.99 -4.44 -31.76
N MET A 305 -16.08 -4.82 -31.10
CA MET A 305 -16.04 -5.38 -29.75
C MET A 305 -16.18 -6.90 -29.78
N HIS A 306 -15.30 -7.60 -29.08
CA HIS A 306 -15.37 -9.03 -28.80
C HIS A 306 -15.56 -9.21 -27.26
N GLU A 307 -16.83 -9.14 -26.84
CA GLU A 307 -17.19 -9.08 -25.42
C GLU A 307 -16.78 -10.34 -24.65
N GLU A 308 -16.92 -11.53 -25.29
CA GLU A 308 -16.56 -12.81 -24.66
C GLU A 308 -15.06 -12.90 -24.31
N GLU A 309 -14.21 -12.33 -25.18
CA GLU A 309 -12.74 -12.33 -25.02
C GLU A 309 -12.23 -11.09 -24.29
N LYS A 310 -13.11 -10.14 -23.99
CA LYS A 310 -12.73 -8.79 -23.49
C LYS A 310 -11.67 -8.13 -24.38
N LYS A 311 -11.89 -8.18 -25.67
CA LYS A 311 -11.01 -7.64 -26.69
C LYS A 311 -11.74 -6.57 -27.50
N ALA A 312 -11.01 -5.53 -27.89
CA ALA A 312 -11.51 -4.47 -28.75
C ALA A 312 -10.51 -4.21 -29.88
N GLU A 313 -10.99 -4.24 -31.10
CA GLU A 313 -10.22 -3.85 -32.28
C GLU A 313 -10.60 -2.42 -32.64
N VAL A 314 -9.63 -1.55 -32.63
CA VAL A 314 -9.82 -0.11 -32.80
C VAL A 314 -9.19 0.32 -34.12
N TYR A 315 -9.99 0.88 -34.98
CA TYR A 315 -9.59 1.35 -36.30
C TYR A 315 -9.42 2.88 -36.26
N LEU A 316 -8.26 3.37 -36.71
CA LEU A 316 -7.89 4.78 -36.69
C LEU A 316 -7.25 5.16 -38.01
N LYS A 317 -7.33 6.44 -38.35
CA LYS A 317 -6.56 6.98 -39.45
C LYS A 317 -5.06 6.82 -39.20
N PRO A 318 -4.23 6.66 -40.23
CA PRO A 318 -2.79 6.43 -40.08
C PRO A 318 -2.08 7.45 -39.16
N GLU A 319 -2.47 8.72 -39.23
CA GLU A 319 -1.96 9.83 -38.41
C GLU A 319 -2.28 9.71 -36.92
N GLU A 320 -3.37 9.06 -36.56
CA GLU A 320 -3.87 8.89 -35.17
C GLU A 320 -3.28 7.66 -34.45
N VAL A 321 -2.75 6.68 -35.21
CA VAL A 321 -2.22 5.44 -34.67
C VAL A 321 -1.10 5.67 -33.67
N SER A 322 -0.16 6.55 -34.01
CA SER A 322 0.95 6.89 -33.11
C SER A 322 0.50 7.55 -31.82
N LEU A 323 -0.58 8.34 -31.87
CA LEU A 323 -1.18 8.97 -30.68
C LEU A 323 -1.92 7.93 -29.82
N ALA A 324 -2.62 6.97 -30.44
CA ALA A 324 -3.32 5.89 -29.72
C ALA A 324 -2.34 4.99 -28.98
N ILE A 325 -1.24 4.61 -29.62
CA ILE A 325 -0.17 3.81 -29.01
C ILE A 325 0.56 4.62 -27.93
N GLY A 326 0.94 5.86 -28.26
CA GLY A 326 1.70 6.75 -27.39
C GLY A 326 3.15 6.33 -27.21
N LYS A 327 3.95 7.18 -26.60
CA LYS A 327 5.37 6.93 -26.32
C LYS A 327 5.57 5.63 -25.55
N GLY A 328 6.33 4.70 -26.11
CA GLY A 328 6.59 3.38 -25.50
C GLY A 328 5.35 2.52 -25.27
N GLY A 329 4.25 2.74 -26.02
CA GLY A 329 3.01 1.98 -25.86
C GLY A 329 2.23 2.33 -24.58
N MET A 330 2.58 3.39 -23.87
CA MET A 330 1.98 3.71 -22.56
C MET A 330 0.50 4.10 -22.67
N ASN A 331 0.10 4.80 -23.75
CA ASN A 331 -1.27 5.26 -23.89
C ASN A 331 -2.24 4.07 -24.07
N ILE A 332 -1.94 3.16 -24.98
CA ILE A 332 -2.75 1.95 -25.20
C ILE A 332 -2.74 1.01 -23.99
N LYS A 333 -1.57 0.86 -23.34
CA LYS A 333 -1.44 0.05 -22.12
C LYS A 333 -2.32 0.57 -20.99
N LEU A 334 -2.29 1.88 -20.74
CA LEU A 334 -3.13 2.52 -19.71
C LEU A 334 -4.62 2.45 -20.09
N ALA A 335 -4.96 2.63 -21.36
CA ALA A 335 -6.34 2.48 -21.83
C ALA A 335 -6.84 1.05 -21.61
N SER A 336 -6.04 0.03 -21.93
CA SER A 336 -6.39 -1.38 -21.68
C SER A 336 -6.54 -1.66 -20.17
N MET A 337 -5.63 -1.17 -19.32
CA MET A 337 -5.76 -1.30 -17.87
C MET A 337 -7.01 -0.62 -17.31
N LEU A 338 -7.35 0.57 -17.83
CA LEU A 338 -8.48 1.35 -17.35
C LEU A 338 -9.82 0.74 -17.74
N THR A 339 -9.91 0.22 -18.94
CA THR A 339 -11.15 -0.36 -19.52
C THR A 339 -11.32 -1.84 -19.21
N GLU A 340 -10.23 -2.52 -18.82
CA GLU A 340 -10.16 -3.98 -18.60
C GLU A 340 -10.41 -4.78 -19.89
N TYR A 341 -10.12 -4.16 -21.07
CA TYR A 341 -10.16 -4.78 -22.37
C TYR A 341 -8.77 -4.80 -22.99
N THR A 342 -8.44 -5.86 -23.70
CA THR A 342 -7.27 -5.88 -24.57
C THR A 342 -7.60 -5.05 -25.82
N ILE A 343 -6.83 -4.01 -26.06
CA ILE A 343 -7.06 -3.08 -27.17
C ILE A 343 -6.01 -3.33 -28.25
N ASP A 344 -6.45 -3.73 -29.43
CA ASP A 344 -5.62 -3.84 -30.62
C ASP A 344 -5.93 -2.68 -31.56
N VAL A 345 -4.89 -2.05 -32.06
CA VAL A 345 -5.01 -0.87 -32.92
C VAL A 345 -4.69 -1.24 -34.36
N TYR A 346 -5.61 -0.92 -35.26
CA TYR A 346 -5.50 -1.13 -36.68
C TYR A 346 -5.61 0.20 -37.44
N ARG A 347 -4.95 0.26 -38.58
CA ARG A 347 -5.10 1.39 -39.48
C ARG A 347 -6.38 1.23 -40.27
N GLU A 348 -7.14 2.31 -40.40
CA GLU A 348 -8.28 2.37 -41.33
C GLU A 348 -7.71 2.40 -42.74
N LEU A 349 -8.11 1.43 -43.54
CA LEU A 349 -7.81 1.45 -44.96
C LEU A 349 -8.72 2.52 -45.60
N ASP A 350 -8.13 3.50 -46.25
CA ASP A 350 -8.91 4.45 -47.06
C ASP A 350 -9.59 3.65 -48.19
N GLU A 351 -10.89 3.35 -48.07
CA GLU A 351 -11.71 2.72 -49.14
C GLU A 351 -11.77 3.56 -50.42
N ASN A 352 -11.19 4.79 -50.39
CA ASN A 352 -11.07 5.69 -51.52
C ASN A 352 -9.63 5.82 -52.07
N ALA A 353 -8.67 5.05 -51.53
CA ALA A 353 -7.40 4.88 -52.21
C ALA A 353 -7.68 4.03 -53.47
N ASP A 354 -7.65 4.67 -54.62
CA ASP A 354 -7.85 4.06 -55.92
C ASP A 354 -7.36 2.61 -55.97
N ASP A 355 -8.14 1.73 -56.65
CA ASP A 355 -7.91 0.29 -56.87
C ASP A 355 -6.53 -0.10 -57.45
N GLU A 356 -5.57 0.80 -57.46
CA GLU A 356 -4.22 0.65 -58.03
C GLU A 356 -3.07 0.93 -57.03
N ASP A 357 -3.28 1.00 -55.71
CA ASP A 357 -2.17 1.19 -54.78
C ASP A 357 -1.62 -0.16 -54.28
N ILE A 358 -0.30 -0.31 -54.34
CA ILE A 358 0.42 -1.56 -54.06
C ILE A 358 1.09 -1.45 -52.72
N TYR A 359 0.93 -2.50 -51.89
CA TYR A 359 1.62 -2.54 -50.57
C TYR A 359 3.12 -2.74 -50.70
N LEU A 360 3.91 -2.08 -49.89
CA LEU A 360 5.36 -2.22 -49.90
C LEU A 360 5.83 -3.67 -49.67
N ASP A 361 5.03 -4.50 -49.06
CA ASP A 361 5.34 -5.94 -48.88
C ASP A 361 5.44 -6.72 -50.19
N GLU A 362 4.87 -6.24 -51.27
CA GLU A 362 4.93 -6.86 -52.59
C GLU A 362 6.26 -6.59 -53.31
N PHE A 363 7.01 -5.57 -52.84
CA PHE A 363 8.32 -5.20 -53.36
C PHE A 363 9.49 -5.85 -52.62
N LYS A 364 9.30 -6.91 -51.82
CA LYS A 364 10.34 -7.59 -51.02
C LYS A 364 11.45 -8.23 -51.90
N ASP A 365 11.16 -8.48 -53.14
CA ASP A 365 12.12 -9.03 -54.09
C ASP A 365 13.01 -7.93 -54.74
N GLU A 366 12.61 -6.67 -54.63
CA GLU A 366 13.27 -5.51 -55.27
C GLU A 366 13.82 -4.50 -54.26
N ILE A 367 13.19 -4.43 -53.07
CA ILE A 367 13.61 -3.54 -51.96
C ILE A 367 13.95 -4.38 -50.75
N ASP A 368 15.10 -4.10 -50.13
CA ASP A 368 15.52 -4.79 -48.91
C ASP A 368 14.47 -4.71 -47.79
N GLU A 369 14.20 -5.83 -47.15
CA GLU A 369 13.19 -5.95 -46.09
C GLU A 369 13.39 -4.95 -44.95
N TRP A 370 14.63 -4.60 -44.59
CA TRP A 370 14.93 -3.64 -43.55
C TRP A 370 14.52 -2.21 -43.95
N VAL A 371 14.63 -1.86 -45.25
CA VAL A 371 14.19 -0.57 -45.80
C VAL A 371 12.66 -0.46 -45.78
N ILE A 372 11.98 -1.53 -46.21
CA ILE A 372 10.52 -1.63 -46.14
C ILE A 372 10.03 -1.42 -44.72
N ASN A 373 10.66 -2.12 -43.74
CA ASN A 373 10.32 -2.00 -42.33
C ASN A 373 10.59 -0.58 -41.77
N ALA A 374 11.69 0.07 -42.18
CA ALA A 374 11.99 1.43 -41.80
C ALA A 374 10.92 2.43 -42.30
N ILE A 375 10.52 2.31 -43.55
CA ILE A 375 9.46 3.14 -44.16
C ILE A 375 8.11 2.89 -43.51
N LYS A 376 7.75 1.62 -43.24
CA LYS A 376 6.52 1.27 -42.54
C LYS A 376 6.49 1.81 -41.11
N SER A 377 7.64 1.89 -40.42
CA SER A 377 7.74 2.42 -39.05
C SER A 377 7.33 3.87 -38.95
N ILE A 378 7.45 4.66 -40.03
CA ILE A 378 7.02 6.06 -40.11
C ILE A 378 5.58 6.24 -40.64
N GLY A 379 4.88 5.13 -40.89
CA GLY A 379 3.46 5.15 -41.26
C GLY A 379 3.16 5.11 -42.76
N LEU A 380 4.13 4.79 -43.59
CA LEU A 380 3.97 4.65 -45.03
C LEU A 380 3.96 3.15 -45.43
N ASP A 381 2.78 2.59 -45.72
CA ASP A 381 2.62 1.15 -45.98
C ASP A 381 2.47 0.82 -47.46
N THR A 382 2.22 1.83 -48.32
CA THR A 382 1.92 1.65 -49.72
C THR A 382 2.86 2.44 -50.61
N ALA A 383 3.04 1.97 -51.85
CA ALA A 383 3.94 2.60 -52.83
C ALA A 383 3.54 4.06 -53.16
N LYS A 384 2.23 4.33 -53.36
CA LYS A 384 1.76 5.73 -53.59
C LYS A 384 1.97 6.61 -52.36
N ALA A 385 1.81 6.10 -51.14
CA ALA A 385 2.06 6.86 -49.92
C ALA A 385 3.51 7.28 -49.84
N VAL A 386 4.46 6.43 -50.23
CA VAL A 386 5.91 6.74 -50.26
C VAL A 386 6.23 7.74 -51.36
N LEU A 387 5.68 7.55 -52.59
CA LEU A 387 5.89 8.47 -53.70
C LEU A 387 5.36 9.88 -53.45
N ASN A 388 4.28 10.00 -52.67
CA ASN A 388 3.69 11.30 -52.27
C ASN A 388 4.36 11.92 -51.03
N ALA A 389 5.24 11.21 -50.33
CA ALA A 389 5.92 11.73 -49.15
C ALA A 389 7.09 12.63 -49.52
N PRO A 390 7.35 13.71 -48.77
CA PRO A 390 8.54 14.51 -48.98
C PRO A 390 9.82 13.67 -48.80
N ARG A 391 10.77 13.75 -49.74
CA ARG A 391 12.05 13.03 -49.69
C ARG A 391 12.79 13.21 -48.38
N GLU A 392 12.80 14.43 -47.84
CA GLU A 392 13.40 14.77 -46.54
C GLU A 392 12.80 14.00 -45.39
N MET A 393 11.50 13.64 -45.47
CA MET A 393 10.83 12.84 -44.46
C MET A 393 11.32 11.38 -44.43
N LEU A 394 11.64 10.81 -45.59
CA LEU A 394 12.18 9.43 -45.69
C LEU A 394 13.62 9.39 -45.18
N ILE A 395 14.42 10.44 -45.42
CA ILE A 395 15.80 10.54 -44.94
C ILE A 395 15.80 10.72 -43.40
N GLU A 396 15.06 11.72 -42.90
CA GLU A 396 15.16 12.11 -41.48
C GLU A 396 14.38 11.17 -40.53
N LYS A 397 13.20 10.67 -40.94
CA LYS A 397 12.32 9.89 -40.04
C LYS A 397 12.47 8.39 -40.20
N ALA A 398 12.75 7.90 -41.42
CA ALA A 398 13.04 6.48 -41.64
C ALA A 398 14.52 6.14 -41.50
N ASP A 399 15.39 7.17 -41.26
CA ASP A 399 16.86 7.04 -41.08
C ASP A 399 17.52 6.30 -42.27
N LEU A 400 17.11 6.71 -43.50
CA LEU A 400 17.60 6.13 -44.74
C LEU A 400 18.63 7.07 -45.40
N GLU A 401 19.65 6.49 -46.03
CA GLU A 401 20.63 7.23 -46.82
C GLU A 401 19.98 7.77 -48.10
N GLU A 402 20.45 8.93 -48.61
CA GLU A 402 19.88 9.58 -49.78
C GLU A 402 19.83 8.68 -51.01
N ASP A 403 20.89 7.91 -51.25
CA ASP A 403 20.98 6.96 -52.36
C ASP A 403 19.93 5.82 -52.23
N THR A 404 19.72 5.34 -51.02
CA THR A 404 18.70 4.31 -50.74
C THR A 404 17.28 4.85 -50.98
N VAL A 405 17.01 6.10 -50.60
CA VAL A 405 15.70 6.74 -50.84
C VAL A 405 15.46 6.92 -52.34
N ASP A 406 16.49 7.30 -53.10
CA ASP A 406 16.38 7.47 -54.56
C ASP A 406 16.15 6.12 -55.23
N ASP A 407 16.79 5.05 -54.82
CA ASP A 407 16.56 3.69 -55.33
C ASP A 407 15.15 3.23 -55.06
N VAL A 408 14.66 3.44 -53.84
CA VAL A 408 13.25 3.07 -53.48
C VAL A 408 12.25 3.85 -54.33
N LEU A 409 12.42 5.17 -54.47
CA LEU A 409 11.52 5.99 -55.25
C LEU A 409 11.51 5.57 -56.73
N ASN A 410 12.68 5.21 -57.30
CA ASN A 410 12.80 4.72 -58.65
C ASN A 410 12.09 3.37 -58.87
N VAL A 411 12.27 2.42 -57.94
CA VAL A 411 11.58 1.09 -57.99
C VAL A 411 10.09 1.29 -57.91
N LEU A 412 9.59 2.06 -56.94
CA LEU A 412 8.18 2.29 -56.76
C LEU A 412 7.54 3.09 -57.91
N SER A 413 8.25 4.07 -58.50
CA SER A 413 7.70 4.83 -59.62
C SER A 413 7.64 4.02 -60.93
N ALA A 414 8.56 3.07 -61.13
CA ALA A 414 8.56 2.21 -62.31
C ALA A 414 7.29 1.33 -62.41
N GLU A 415 6.65 0.94 -61.30
CA GLU A 415 5.44 0.15 -61.28
C GLU A 415 4.19 0.97 -61.70
N PHE A 416 4.22 2.27 -61.58
CA PHE A 416 3.11 3.19 -61.98
C PHE A 416 3.33 3.88 -63.31
N GLU A 417 4.43 3.64 -64.00
CA GLU A 417 4.71 4.20 -65.34
C GLU A 417 4.26 3.31 -66.52
N GLU A 418 3.66 2.10 -66.26
CA GLU A 418 2.97 1.34 -67.31
C GLU A 418 1.50 1.79 -67.34
#